data_28f9246dd2c4d945e1700be97daf2078
#
_entry.id   28f9246dd2c4d945e1700be97daf2078
#
_cell.length_a   1.000
_cell.length_b   1.000
_cell.length_c   1.000
_cell.angle_alpha   90.00
_cell.angle_beta   90.00
_cell.angle_gamma   90.00
#
_symmetry.space_group_name_H-M   'P 1'
#
loop_
_entity.id
_entity.type
_entity.pdbx_description
1 polymer ?
#
loop_
_entity_poly.entity_id
_entity_poly.type
_entity_poly.pdbx_seq_one_letter_code
_entity_poly.pdbx_strand_id
1 'polypeptide(L)'
;MRGYSLVSLAIGVFYLAAVVAMVGGLSIGVWLWFQADQIARLGTKGMPLAEPVARFTPAELTSAAVVIGTGGVTFGLIFGFVAQLLSMLRNQAMNSDRQVQLLAEILSLHEQEMSAIAARRVAPCEGCGKLAGVERIESGQWVCVECRRALRTA
;
A
#
# COMPACT_ATOMS: atom_id res chain seq x y z
N MET A 1 12.58 6.86 -6.25
CA MET A 1 12.54 5.48 -5.72
C MET A 1 12.99 5.33 -4.25
N ARG A 2 13.82 6.23 -3.66
CA ARG A 2 14.27 6.12 -2.25
C ARG A 2 13.20 6.34 -1.18
N GLY A 3 12.13 7.09 -1.46
CA GLY A 3 11.08 7.39 -0.46
C GLY A 3 10.22 6.18 -0.07
N TYR A 4 9.96 5.25 -0.98
CA TYR A 4 9.11 4.09 -0.72
C TYR A 4 9.77 3.05 0.22
N SER A 5 11.09 2.99 0.26
CA SER A 5 11.82 2.09 1.16
C SER A 5 11.68 2.51 2.62
N LEU A 6 11.70 3.82 2.91
CA LEU A 6 11.52 4.35 4.26
C LEU A 6 10.11 4.10 4.81
N VAL A 7 9.08 4.31 3.97
CA VAL A 7 7.68 4.02 4.37
C VAL A 7 7.49 2.54 4.64
N SER A 8 8.07 1.67 3.80
CA SER A 8 8.00 0.22 4.00
C SER A 8 8.68 -0.22 5.30
N LEU A 9 9.84 0.38 5.63
CA LEU A 9 10.55 0.13 6.87
C LEU A 9 9.73 0.62 8.08
N ALA A 10 9.13 1.81 8.01
CA ALA A 10 8.28 2.34 9.07
C ALA A 10 7.09 1.40 9.35
N ILE A 11 6.40 0.93 8.31
CA ILE A 11 5.30 -0.03 8.45
C ILE A 11 5.78 -1.30 9.18
N GLY A 12 6.93 -1.85 8.79
CA GLY A 12 7.52 -3.02 9.43
C GLY A 12 7.82 -2.79 10.91
N VAL A 13 8.37 -1.63 11.27
CA VAL A 13 8.65 -1.25 12.66
C VAL A 13 7.37 -1.17 13.49
N PHE A 14 6.30 -0.56 12.95
CA PHE A 14 5.02 -0.48 13.66
C PHE A 14 4.37 -1.86 13.86
N TYR A 15 4.44 -2.77 12.88
CA TYR A 15 3.97 -4.15 13.06
C TYR A 15 4.78 -4.90 14.12
N LEU A 16 6.11 -4.76 14.09
CA LEU A 16 6.97 -5.37 15.09
C LEU A 16 6.63 -4.84 16.49
N ALA A 17 6.49 -3.51 16.64
CA ALA A 17 6.11 -2.88 17.89
C ALA A 17 4.74 -3.38 18.40
N ALA A 18 3.77 -3.56 17.49
CA ALA A 18 2.46 -4.11 17.84
C ALA A 18 2.56 -5.52 18.41
N VAL A 19 3.33 -6.40 17.74
CA VAL A 19 3.53 -7.78 18.19
C VAL A 19 4.26 -7.82 19.54
N VAL A 20 5.32 -7.04 19.68
CA VAL A 20 6.09 -6.98 20.94
C VAL A 20 5.23 -6.46 22.10
N ALA A 21 4.41 -5.42 21.87
CA ALA A 21 3.51 -4.88 22.88
C ALA A 21 2.45 -5.90 23.31
N MET A 22 1.81 -6.60 22.34
CA MET A 22 0.80 -7.62 22.66
C MET A 22 1.41 -8.82 23.40
N VAL A 23 2.43 -9.43 22.80
CA VAL A 23 3.05 -10.66 23.36
C VAL A 23 3.73 -10.35 24.68
N GLY A 24 4.49 -9.25 24.74
CA GLY A 24 5.18 -8.82 25.96
C GLY A 24 4.20 -8.46 27.08
N GLY A 25 3.17 -7.67 26.80
CA GLY A 25 2.15 -7.29 27.77
C GLY A 25 1.39 -8.50 28.31
N LEU A 26 0.95 -9.41 27.43
CA LEU A 26 0.28 -10.64 27.84
C LEU A 26 1.20 -11.57 28.65
N SER A 27 2.44 -11.76 28.24
CA SER A 27 3.41 -12.61 28.94
C SER A 27 3.71 -12.10 30.33
N ILE A 28 3.96 -10.79 30.48
CA ILE A 28 4.20 -10.16 31.78
C ILE A 28 2.93 -10.21 32.64
N GLY A 29 1.76 -9.93 32.07
CA GLY A 29 0.48 -10.02 32.77
C GLY A 29 0.21 -11.41 33.32
N VAL A 30 0.38 -12.45 32.50
CA VAL A 30 0.22 -13.86 32.92
C VAL A 30 1.24 -14.23 34.00
N TRP A 31 2.51 -13.82 33.83
CA TRP A 31 3.54 -14.08 34.83
C TRP A 31 3.22 -13.44 36.19
N LEU A 32 2.79 -12.17 36.21
CA LEU A 32 2.39 -11.47 37.42
C LEU A 32 1.18 -12.12 38.10
N TRP A 33 0.22 -12.59 37.28
CA TRP A 33 -0.96 -13.29 37.80
C TRP A 33 -0.59 -14.62 38.48
N PHE A 34 0.33 -15.40 37.89
CA PHE A 34 0.88 -16.61 38.52
C PHE A 34 1.60 -16.31 39.83
N GLN A 35 2.37 -15.23 39.89
CA GLN A 35 3.04 -14.81 41.13
C GLN A 35 2.01 -14.44 42.22
N ALA A 36 0.94 -13.72 41.87
CA ALA A 36 -0.15 -13.39 42.80
C ALA A 36 -0.83 -14.64 43.37
N ASP A 37 -1.10 -15.64 42.53
CA ASP A 37 -1.70 -16.90 42.96
C ASP A 37 -0.77 -17.71 43.89
N GLN A 38 0.52 -17.75 43.59
CA GLN A 38 1.54 -18.38 44.47
C GLN A 38 1.61 -17.69 45.82
N ILE A 39 1.66 -16.38 45.87
CA ILE A 39 1.71 -15.62 47.14
C ILE A 39 0.44 -15.88 47.97
N ALA A 40 -0.71 -15.87 47.35
CA ALA A 40 -1.96 -16.16 48.02
C ALA A 40 -1.97 -17.57 48.64
N ARG A 41 -1.46 -18.57 47.92
CA ARG A 41 -1.37 -19.97 48.40
C ARG A 41 -0.32 -20.16 49.52
N LEU A 42 0.84 -19.47 49.42
CA LEU A 42 1.91 -19.56 50.43
C LEU A 42 1.54 -18.80 51.69
N GLY A 43 0.92 -17.63 51.56
CA GLY A 43 0.44 -16.85 52.72
C GLY A 43 -0.56 -17.63 53.57
N THR A 44 -1.42 -18.46 52.93
CA THR A 44 -2.36 -19.34 53.67
C THR A 44 -1.65 -20.51 54.42
N LYS A 45 -0.43 -20.84 53.99
CA LYS A 45 0.37 -21.92 54.62
C LYS A 45 1.37 -21.47 55.65
N GLY A 46 1.46 -20.16 55.94
CA GLY A 46 2.40 -19.58 56.90
C GLY A 46 3.87 -19.73 56.54
N MET A 47 4.19 -19.97 55.26
CA MET A 47 5.58 -20.08 54.81
C MET A 47 6.22 -18.70 54.63
N PRO A 48 7.53 -18.54 54.99
CA PRO A 48 8.23 -17.28 54.78
C PRO A 48 8.40 -16.99 53.28
N LEU A 49 7.88 -15.85 52.86
CA LEU A 49 8.02 -15.36 51.48
C LEU A 49 9.41 -14.71 51.30
N ALA A 50 10.01 -14.85 50.13
CA ALA A 50 11.25 -14.16 49.79
C ALA A 50 11.05 -12.64 49.88
N GLU A 51 11.98 -11.92 50.50
CA GLU A 51 11.87 -10.48 50.83
C GLU A 51 11.37 -9.54 49.71
N PRO A 52 11.79 -9.69 48.42
CA PRO A 52 11.31 -8.76 47.38
C PRO A 52 9.83 -8.91 47.06
N VAL A 53 9.27 -10.10 47.28
CA VAL A 53 7.88 -10.43 46.92
C VAL A 53 6.91 -10.13 48.06
N ALA A 54 7.41 -10.15 49.30
CA ALA A 54 6.62 -9.86 50.50
C ALA A 54 6.14 -8.40 50.62
N ARG A 55 6.59 -7.51 49.73
CA ARG A 55 6.22 -6.08 49.70
C ARG A 55 4.90 -5.80 48.98
N PHE A 56 4.41 -6.72 48.15
CA PHE A 56 3.21 -6.53 47.36
C PHE A 56 2.08 -7.45 47.85
N THR A 57 0.91 -6.90 47.97
CA THR A 57 -0.27 -7.70 48.25
C THR A 57 -0.71 -8.48 46.99
N PRO A 58 -1.34 -9.65 47.12
CA PRO A 58 -1.89 -10.39 45.97
C PRO A 58 -2.84 -9.55 45.13
N ALA A 59 -3.61 -8.64 45.74
CA ALA A 59 -4.53 -7.74 45.05
C ALA A 59 -3.79 -6.72 44.18
N GLU A 60 -2.68 -6.17 44.66
CA GLU A 60 -1.84 -5.24 43.87
C GLU A 60 -1.20 -5.92 42.69
N LEU A 61 -0.69 -7.13 42.84
CA LEU A 61 -0.12 -7.91 41.73
C LEU A 61 -1.18 -8.29 40.69
N THR A 62 -2.38 -8.67 41.13
CA THR A 62 -3.48 -8.98 40.24
C THR A 62 -3.92 -7.73 39.46
N SER A 63 -4.04 -6.58 40.11
CA SER A 63 -4.40 -5.33 39.44
C SER A 63 -3.33 -4.89 38.44
N ALA A 64 -2.04 -5.02 38.80
CA ALA A 64 -0.92 -4.75 37.90
C ALA A 64 -0.92 -5.70 36.69
N ALA A 65 -1.19 -6.98 36.89
CA ALA A 65 -1.31 -7.96 35.81
C ALA A 65 -2.39 -7.59 34.79
N VAL A 66 -3.58 -7.18 35.27
CA VAL A 66 -4.68 -6.73 34.44
C VAL A 66 -4.33 -5.47 33.66
N VAL A 67 -3.77 -4.47 34.34
CA VAL A 67 -3.38 -3.20 33.71
C VAL A 67 -2.30 -3.39 32.64
N ILE A 68 -1.25 -4.17 32.96
CA ILE A 68 -0.15 -4.43 32.01
C ILE A 68 -0.64 -5.29 30.84
N GLY A 69 -1.43 -6.32 31.10
CA GLY A 69 -1.98 -7.19 30.07
C GLY A 69 -2.89 -6.45 29.11
N THR A 70 -3.89 -5.71 29.66
CA THR A 70 -4.83 -4.92 28.85
C THR A 70 -4.14 -3.76 28.15
N GLY A 71 -3.19 -3.09 28.82
CA GLY A 71 -2.37 -2.04 28.24
C GLY A 71 -1.56 -2.54 27.04
N GLY A 72 -0.89 -3.68 27.17
CA GLY A 72 -0.13 -4.30 26.09
C GLY A 72 -1.01 -4.62 24.86
N VAL A 73 -2.18 -5.18 25.08
CA VAL A 73 -3.15 -5.44 23.99
C VAL A 73 -3.61 -4.15 23.33
N THR A 74 -3.97 -3.14 24.13
CA THR A 74 -4.47 -1.86 23.62
C THR A 74 -3.40 -1.14 22.79
N PHE A 75 -2.16 -1.05 23.27
CA PHE A 75 -1.05 -0.47 22.52
C PHE A 75 -0.74 -1.27 21.25
N GLY A 76 -0.77 -2.59 21.32
CA GLY A 76 -0.58 -3.44 20.16
C GLY A 76 -1.64 -3.20 19.08
N LEU A 77 -2.91 -3.06 19.45
CA LEU A 77 -3.98 -2.73 18.51
C LEU A 77 -3.79 -1.33 17.88
N ILE A 78 -3.41 -0.33 18.68
CA ILE A 78 -3.14 1.03 18.17
C ILE A 78 -2.00 1.00 17.14
N PHE A 79 -0.87 0.39 17.47
CA PHE A 79 0.26 0.29 16.54
C PHE A 79 -0.08 -0.52 15.29
N GLY A 80 -0.84 -1.61 15.43
CA GLY A 80 -1.34 -2.40 14.30
C GLY A 80 -2.24 -1.58 13.38
N PHE A 81 -3.15 -0.80 13.95
CA PHE A 81 -4.03 0.10 13.19
C PHE A 81 -3.26 1.18 12.44
N VAL A 82 -2.27 1.82 13.09
CA VAL A 82 -1.39 2.80 12.44
C VAL A 82 -0.62 2.19 11.29
N ALA A 83 -0.06 0.98 11.47
CA ALA A 83 0.63 0.26 10.42
C ALA A 83 -0.29 -0.03 9.22
N GLN A 84 -1.54 -0.40 9.47
CA GLN A 84 -2.53 -0.66 8.45
C GLN A 84 -2.91 0.60 7.68
N LEU A 85 -3.12 1.73 8.38
CA LEU A 85 -3.38 3.02 7.73
C LEU A 85 -2.21 3.45 6.82
N LEU A 86 -0.97 3.34 7.30
CA LEU A 86 0.21 3.65 6.49
C LEU A 86 0.33 2.76 5.26
N SER A 87 -0.02 1.48 5.38
CA SER A 87 -0.06 0.54 4.26
C SER A 87 -1.11 0.93 3.22
N MET A 88 -2.31 1.34 3.66
CA MET A 88 -3.37 1.83 2.76
C MET A 88 -2.96 3.11 2.03
N LEU A 89 -2.38 4.08 2.74
CA LEU A 89 -1.89 5.33 2.14
C LEU A 89 -0.80 5.06 1.10
N ARG A 90 0.14 4.15 1.40
CA ARG A 90 1.16 3.73 0.44
C ARG A 90 0.55 3.12 -0.82
N ASN A 91 -0.40 2.21 -0.67
CA ASN A 91 -1.06 1.58 -1.81
C ASN A 91 -1.83 2.60 -2.65
N GLN A 92 -2.47 3.58 -2.00
CA GLN A 92 -3.19 4.65 -2.68
C GLN A 92 -2.23 5.56 -3.48
N ALA A 93 -1.09 5.92 -2.90
CA ALA A 93 -0.05 6.67 -3.60
C ALA A 93 0.50 5.91 -4.82
N MET A 94 0.78 4.62 -4.68
CA MET A 94 1.25 3.79 -5.81
C MET A 94 0.20 3.66 -6.92
N ASN A 95 -1.08 3.57 -6.57
CA ASN A 95 -2.15 3.53 -7.56
C ASN A 95 -2.31 4.87 -8.28
N SER A 96 -2.14 6.00 -7.57
CA SER A 96 -2.16 7.33 -8.17
C SER A 96 -1.03 7.51 -9.20
N ASP A 97 0.19 7.08 -8.89
CA ASP A 97 1.32 7.13 -9.82
C ASP A 97 1.05 6.30 -11.08
N ARG A 98 0.42 5.14 -10.93
CA ARG A 98 0.03 4.28 -12.04
C ARG A 98 -1.03 4.93 -12.94
N GLN A 99 -2.02 5.60 -12.32
CA GLN A 99 -3.05 6.32 -13.06
C GLN A 99 -2.46 7.48 -13.88
N VAL A 100 -1.51 8.22 -13.33
CA VAL A 100 -0.81 9.29 -14.05
C VAL A 100 -0.03 8.73 -15.24
N GLN A 101 0.65 7.60 -15.09
CA GLN A 101 1.37 6.95 -16.19
C GLN A 101 0.42 6.48 -17.31
N LEU A 102 -0.71 5.86 -16.95
CA LEU A 102 -1.71 5.44 -17.94
C LEU A 102 -2.34 6.64 -18.67
N LEU A 103 -2.62 7.73 -17.96
CA LEU A 103 -3.11 8.96 -18.60
C LEU A 103 -2.09 9.56 -19.57
N ALA A 104 -0.80 9.57 -19.21
CA ALA A 104 0.26 10.03 -20.11
C ALA A 104 0.37 9.16 -21.37
N GLU A 105 0.22 7.84 -21.22
CA GLU A 105 0.22 6.91 -22.35
C GLU A 105 -0.99 7.13 -23.27
N ILE A 106 -2.20 7.29 -22.71
CA ILE A 106 -3.41 7.59 -23.48
C ILE A 106 -3.27 8.92 -24.22
N LEU A 107 -2.73 9.96 -23.57
CA LEU A 107 -2.49 11.25 -24.21
C LEU A 107 -1.52 11.13 -25.39
N SER A 108 -0.43 10.37 -25.23
CA SER A 108 0.54 10.15 -26.31
C SER A 108 -0.07 9.42 -27.51
N LEU A 109 -0.93 8.43 -27.28
CA LEU A 109 -1.67 7.74 -28.33
C LEU A 109 -2.64 8.67 -29.03
N HIS A 110 -3.36 9.51 -28.29
CA HIS A 110 -4.29 10.48 -28.88
C HIS A 110 -3.57 11.55 -29.71
N GLU A 111 -2.40 12.03 -29.28
CA GLU A 111 -1.56 12.92 -30.10
C GLU A 111 -1.10 12.27 -31.40
N GLN A 112 -0.76 10.97 -31.36
CA GLN A 112 -0.40 10.22 -32.57
C GLN A 112 -1.59 10.09 -33.52
N GLU A 113 -2.80 9.79 -33.01
CA GLU A 113 -4.02 9.74 -33.84
C GLU A 113 -4.34 11.13 -34.45
N MET A 114 -4.27 12.19 -33.65
CA MET A 114 -4.51 13.54 -34.13
C MET A 114 -3.48 13.96 -35.18
N SER A 115 -2.22 13.61 -35.01
CA SER A 115 -1.19 13.88 -36.00
C SER A 115 -1.42 13.10 -37.30
N ALA A 116 -1.88 11.85 -37.21
CA ALA A 116 -2.23 11.02 -38.36
C ALA A 116 -3.46 11.58 -39.10
N ILE A 117 -4.47 12.09 -38.38
CA ILE A 117 -5.63 12.76 -38.95
C ILE A 117 -5.23 14.09 -39.61
N ALA A 118 -4.37 14.89 -38.94
CA ALA A 118 -3.88 16.15 -39.50
C ALA A 118 -3.00 15.97 -40.74
N ALA A 119 -2.34 14.81 -40.85
CA ALA A 119 -1.56 14.45 -42.03
C ALA A 119 -2.46 14.09 -43.24
N ARG A 120 -3.74 13.78 -43.01
CA ARG A 120 -4.71 13.57 -44.06
C ARG A 120 -5.25 14.90 -44.54
N ARG A 121 -4.58 15.50 -45.53
CA ARG A 121 -5.07 16.75 -46.15
C ARG A 121 -6.32 16.43 -46.99
N VAL A 122 -7.37 17.24 -46.83
CA VAL A 122 -8.47 17.27 -47.81
C VAL A 122 -7.97 18.07 -48.99
N ALA A 123 -7.60 17.37 -50.02
CA ALA A 123 -7.11 17.95 -51.30
C ALA A 123 -7.62 17.15 -52.47
N PRO A 124 -7.60 17.69 -53.70
CA PRO A 124 -7.91 16.91 -54.87
C PRO A 124 -6.90 15.76 -55.03
N CYS A 125 -7.41 14.55 -55.18
CA CYS A 125 -6.60 13.35 -55.43
C CYS A 125 -5.91 13.46 -56.79
N GLU A 126 -4.59 13.31 -56.84
CA GLU A 126 -3.86 13.35 -58.11
C GLU A 126 -4.19 12.18 -59.04
N GLY A 127 -4.74 11.06 -58.53
CA GLY A 127 -5.15 9.92 -59.35
C GLY A 127 -6.55 10.00 -59.94
N CYS A 128 -7.54 10.60 -59.22
CA CYS A 128 -8.92 10.64 -59.70
C CYS A 128 -9.55 12.04 -59.66
N GLY A 129 -8.86 13.06 -59.19
CA GLY A 129 -9.37 14.44 -59.16
C GLY A 129 -10.43 14.74 -58.11
N LYS A 130 -10.95 13.75 -57.40
CA LYS A 130 -11.97 13.94 -56.36
C LYS A 130 -11.37 14.60 -55.12
N LEU A 131 -12.11 15.54 -54.54
CA LEU A 131 -11.80 16.12 -53.23
C LEU A 131 -12.03 15.05 -52.15
N ALA A 132 -10.96 14.57 -51.55
CA ALA A 132 -11.01 13.51 -50.54
C ALA A 132 -9.83 13.68 -49.56
N GLY A 133 -9.86 12.92 -48.47
CA GLY A 133 -8.71 12.77 -47.62
C GLY A 133 -7.60 12.04 -48.39
N VAL A 134 -6.49 12.76 -48.68
CA VAL A 134 -5.37 12.23 -49.44
C VAL A 134 -4.21 11.94 -48.56
N GLU A 135 -3.50 10.85 -48.86
CA GLU A 135 -2.23 10.47 -48.21
C GLU A 135 -1.11 10.53 -49.23
N ARG A 136 0.08 10.91 -48.80
CA ARG A 136 1.28 10.89 -49.63
C ARG A 136 1.80 9.47 -49.76
N ILE A 137 1.90 8.94 -50.96
CA ILE A 137 2.52 7.64 -51.24
C ILE A 137 4.04 7.77 -51.47
N GLU A 138 4.77 6.67 -51.50
CA GLU A 138 6.22 6.64 -51.67
C GLU A 138 6.70 7.35 -52.94
N SER A 139 5.90 7.37 -53.99
CA SER A 139 6.18 8.13 -55.20
C SER A 139 6.08 9.66 -55.06
N GLY A 140 5.65 10.14 -53.88
CA GLY A 140 5.47 11.56 -53.59
C GLY A 140 4.10 12.12 -53.95
N GLN A 141 3.23 11.36 -54.62
CA GLN A 141 1.89 11.76 -55.07
C GLN A 141 0.88 11.72 -53.92
N TRP A 142 -0.10 12.63 -53.95
CA TRP A 142 -1.22 12.68 -53.03
C TRP A 142 -2.43 11.93 -53.59
N VAL A 143 -2.74 10.76 -53.04
CA VAL A 143 -3.80 9.90 -53.53
C VAL A 143 -4.83 9.59 -52.44
N CYS A 144 -6.12 9.46 -52.83
CA CYS A 144 -7.16 9.01 -51.93
C CYS A 144 -7.04 7.50 -51.66
N VAL A 145 -7.72 7.02 -50.60
CA VAL A 145 -7.67 5.62 -50.16
C VAL A 145 -8.08 4.64 -51.28
N GLU A 146 -9.04 5.01 -52.13
CA GLU A 146 -9.49 4.16 -53.23
C GLU A 146 -8.41 4.03 -54.32
N CYS A 147 -7.78 5.13 -54.73
CA CYS A 147 -6.69 5.12 -55.68
C CYS A 147 -5.45 4.39 -55.15
N ARG A 148 -5.16 4.54 -53.86
CA ARG A 148 -4.08 3.81 -53.22
C ARG A 148 -4.32 2.30 -53.22
N ARG A 149 -5.57 1.87 -53.01
CA ARG A 149 -5.93 0.44 -53.07
C ARG A 149 -5.76 -0.11 -54.48
N ALA A 150 -6.22 0.64 -55.48
CA ALA A 150 -6.04 0.25 -56.88
C ALA A 150 -4.58 0.13 -57.31
N LEU A 151 -3.72 1.03 -56.81
CA LEU A 151 -2.27 0.96 -57.08
C LEU A 151 -1.56 -0.22 -56.42
N ARG A 152 -2.14 -0.80 -55.37
CA ARG A 152 -1.57 -2.01 -54.71
C ARG A 152 -1.98 -3.31 -55.38
N THR A 153 -3.03 -3.28 -56.21
CA THR A 153 -3.61 -4.46 -56.90
C THR A 153 -3.18 -4.55 -58.36
N ALA A 154 -2.53 -3.54 -58.90
CA ALA A 154 -1.93 -3.51 -60.23
C ALA A 154 -0.45 -3.85 -60.17
#